data_52970d02f53364d849aa9c0f88ea685e
#
_entry.id   52970d02f53364d849aa9c0f88ea685e
#
_cell.length_a   1.000
_cell.length_b   1.000
_cell.length_c   1.000
_cell.angle_alpha   90.00
_cell.angle_beta   90.00
_cell.angle_gamma   90.00
#
_symmetry.space_group_name_H-M   'P 1'
#
loop_
_entity.id
_entity.type
_entity.pdbx_description
1 polymer ?
#
loop_
_entity_poly.entity_id
_entity_poly.type
_entity_poly.pdbx_seq_one_letter_code
_entity_poly.pdbx_strand_id
1 'polypeptide(L)'
;MPSGAATPSVPSSPSAVPPSSAPRSSAERIVDAAEECFARFGVAKTTVEDVANAAGMSRATLYRNFSGGRDELILAVFLRDIGRFLDELVANVPEEFDPAESVVAGVLDAVRFVQGEPKFAALFVPEAVGHTHKAVAHSSQRAVDLCAERVEPYFLAARDAGLLRAELEVNGTVEFLFRIISSLSLAPLERPEAETAKFLRTYVVPALLP
;
A
#
# COMPACT_ATOMS: atom_id res chain seq x y z
N MET A 1 -26.45 34.54 14.82
CA MET A 1 -24.99 34.52 14.73
C MET A 1 -24.59 33.08 14.39
N PRO A 2 -24.21 32.72 13.16
CA PRO A 2 -23.71 31.38 12.88
C PRO A 2 -22.28 31.27 13.40
N SER A 3 -22.07 30.30 14.27
CA SER A 3 -20.77 29.91 14.78
C SER A 3 -19.92 29.40 13.61
N GLY A 4 -18.77 30.04 13.38
CA GLY A 4 -17.81 29.61 12.36
C GLY A 4 -17.24 28.25 12.76
N ALA A 5 -17.55 27.24 11.97
CA ALA A 5 -16.87 25.95 12.04
C ALA A 5 -15.40 26.19 11.66
N ALA A 6 -14.48 25.93 12.59
CA ALA A 6 -13.07 25.97 12.33
C ALA A 6 -12.74 24.85 11.32
N THR A 7 -12.14 25.21 10.20
CA THR A 7 -11.63 24.25 9.20
C THR A 7 -10.53 23.41 9.86
N PRO A 8 -10.60 22.08 9.81
CA PRO A 8 -9.56 21.23 10.40
C PRO A 8 -8.26 21.38 9.62
N SER A 9 -7.17 21.71 10.33
CA SER A 9 -5.83 21.78 9.76
C SER A 9 -5.14 20.41 9.89
N VAL A 10 -4.44 20.01 8.84
CA VAL A 10 -3.60 18.80 8.87
C VAL A 10 -2.52 18.98 9.94
N PRO A 11 -2.30 18.01 10.83
CA PRO A 11 -1.15 18.04 11.71
C PRO A 11 0.11 18.09 10.85
N SER A 12 1.02 19.02 11.19
CA SER A 12 2.30 19.20 10.48
C SER A 12 2.99 17.86 10.27
N SER A 13 3.31 17.55 9.03
CA SER A 13 4.02 16.31 8.66
C SER A 13 5.23 16.13 9.57
N PRO A 14 5.44 14.96 10.15
CA PRO A 14 6.67 14.66 10.85
C PRO A 14 7.82 14.91 9.86
N SER A 15 8.81 15.73 10.27
CA SER A 15 9.96 16.13 9.46
C SER A 15 10.46 14.96 8.62
N ALA A 16 10.54 15.16 7.31
CA ALA A 16 11.11 14.19 6.38
C ALA A 16 12.49 13.79 6.90
N VAL A 17 12.65 12.52 7.24
CA VAL A 17 13.96 11.96 7.61
C VAL A 17 14.85 12.11 6.38
N PRO A 18 16.00 12.82 6.46
CA PRO A 18 16.89 12.97 5.33
C PRO A 18 17.36 11.57 4.87
N PRO A 19 17.57 11.36 3.56
CA PRO A 19 18.03 10.07 3.05
C PRO A 19 19.33 9.69 3.77
N SER A 20 19.29 8.57 4.49
CA SER A 20 20.43 8.03 5.22
C SER A 20 21.58 7.79 4.23
N SER A 21 22.73 8.42 4.48
CA SER A 21 23.98 8.18 3.76
C SER A 21 24.67 6.86 4.14
N ALA A 22 23.98 5.98 4.88
CA ALA A 22 24.47 4.65 5.21
C ALA A 22 24.56 3.77 3.95
N PRO A 23 25.58 2.92 3.83
CA PRO A 23 25.67 1.98 2.72
C PRO A 23 24.46 1.07 2.70
N ARG A 24 23.79 0.95 1.52
CA ARG A 24 22.61 0.10 1.33
C ARG A 24 22.88 -1.32 1.79
N SER A 25 21.96 -1.89 2.54
CA SER A 25 22.04 -3.27 3.00
C SER A 25 22.04 -4.26 1.82
N SER A 26 22.50 -5.48 2.06
CA SER A 26 22.43 -6.54 1.04
C SER A 26 20.98 -6.81 0.61
N ALA A 27 20.03 -6.73 1.55
CA ALA A 27 18.61 -6.92 1.26
C ALA A 27 18.07 -5.82 0.34
N GLU A 28 18.35 -4.55 0.60
CA GLU A 28 17.94 -3.43 -0.25
C GLU A 28 18.50 -3.56 -1.67
N ARG A 29 19.78 -3.90 -1.82
CA ARG A 29 20.40 -4.11 -3.14
C ARG A 29 19.78 -5.27 -3.90
N ILE A 30 19.38 -6.34 -3.22
CA ILE A 30 18.68 -7.47 -3.84
C ILE A 30 17.29 -7.05 -4.31
N VAL A 31 16.55 -6.26 -3.51
CA VAL A 31 15.21 -5.76 -3.88
C VAL A 31 15.30 -4.77 -5.04
N ASP A 32 16.32 -3.90 -5.10
CA ASP A 32 16.58 -3.02 -6.25
C ASP A 32 16.78 -3.84 -7.53
N ALA A 33 17.64 -4.86 -7.47
CA ALA A 33 17.91 -5.75 -8.60
C ALA A 33 16.66 -6.56 -9.01
N ALA A 34 15.84 -6.97 -8.05
CA ALA A 34 14.59 -7.66 -8.34
C ALA A 34 13.60 -6.76 -9.08
N GLU A 35 13.45 -5.50 -8.64
CA GLU A 35 12.61 -4.50 -9.31
C GLU A 35 13.07 -4.29 -10.77
N GLU A 36 14.37 -4.09 -11.00
CA GLU A 36 14.93 -3.94 -12.35
C GLU A 36 14.68 -5.17 -13.23
N CYS A 37 14.88 -6.39 -12.68
CA CYS A 37 14.62 -7.64 -13.39
C CYS A 37 13.12 -7.81 -13.72
N PHE A 38 12.23 -7.48 -12.78
CA PHE A 38 10.79 -7.55 -13.01
C PHE A 38 10.32 -6.54 -14.06
N ALA A 39 10.86 -5.33 -14.05
CA ALA A 39 10.57 -4.32 -15.08
C ALA A 39 11.06 -4.75 -16.47
N ARG A 40 12.23 -5.38 -16.55
CA ARG A 40 12.86 -5.77 -17.83
C ARG A 40 12.29 -7.05 -18.43
N PHE A 41 12.10 -8.07 -17.62
CA PHE A 41 11.75 -9.43 -18.08
C PHE A 41 10.32 -9.84 -17.75
N GLY A 42 9.64 -9.07 -16.90
CA GLY A 42 8.36 -9.41 -16.29
C GLY A 42 8.53 -10.34 -15.10
N VAL A 43 7.57 -10.24 -14.15
CA VAL A 43 7.59 -11.07 -12.91
C VAL A 43 7.62 -12.55 -13.24
N ALA A 44 6.81 -13.03 -14.20
CA ALA A 44 6.69 -14.45 -14.53
C ALA A 44 7.99 -15.10 -15.04
N LYS A 45 8.81 -14.34 -15.75
CA LYS A 45 10.05 -14.85 -16.39
C LYS A 45 11.30 -14.66 -15.56
N THR A 46 11.29 -13.76 -14.57
CA THR A 46 12.45 -13.49 -13.73
C THR A 46 12.74 -14.64 -12.79
N THR A 47 13.98 -15.07 -12.76
CA THR A 47 14.50 -16.14 -11.88
C THR A 47 15.30 -15.55 -10.72
N VAL A 48 15.47 -16.32 -9.65
CA VAL A 48 16.35 -15.97 -8.51
C VAL A 48 17.80 -15.75 -8.98
N GLU A 49 18.22 -16.46 -10.02
CA GLU A 49 19.57 -16.34 -10.58
C GLU A 49 19.77 -15.01 -11.31
N ASP A 50 18.77 -14.56 -12.07
CA ASP A 50 18.79 -13.25 -12.72
C ASP A 50 18.95 -12.13 -11.70
N VAL A 51 18.18 -12.19 -10.60
CA VAL A 51 18.25 -11.20 -9.51
C VAL A 51 19.62 -11.26 -8.79
N ALA A 52 20.13 -12.45 -8.48
CA ALA A 52 21.44 -12.60 -7.84
C ALA A 52 22.56 -12.00 -8.70
N ASN A 53 22.54 -12.28 -10.01
CA ASN A 53 23.51 -11.75 -10.98
C ASN A 53 23.39 -10.22 -11.08
N ALA A 54 22.19 -9.66 -11.20
CA ALA A 54 21.95 -8.22 -11.26
C ALA A 54 22.41 -7.52 -9.97
N ALA A 55 22.18 -8.13 -8.80
CA ALA A 55 22.64 -7.61 -7.51
C ALA A 55 24.17 -7.71 -7.30
N GLY A 56 24.88 -8.44 -8.17
CA GLY A 56 26.31 -8.75 -8.01
C GLY A 56 26.57 -9.64 -6.79
N MET A 57 25.68 -10.59 -6.51
CA MET A 57 25.72 -11.48 -5.34
C MET A 57 25.58 -12.95 -5.70
N SER A 58 26.07 -13.83 -4.82
CA SER A 58 25.85 -15.26 -4.98
C SER A 58 24.40 -15.65 -4.65
N ARG A 59 23.89 -16.74 -5.25
CA ARG A 59 22.59 -17.35 -4.89
C ARG A 59 22.49 -17.65 -3.39
N ALA A 60 23.58 -18.11 -2.78
CA ALA A 60 23.61 -18.37 -1.33
C ALA A 60 23.39 -17.10 -0.51
N THR A 61 23.95 -15.97 -0.93
CA THR A 61 23.73 -14.67 -0.30
C THR A 61 22.28 -14.22 -0.45
N LEU A 62 21.69 -14.41 -1.63
CA LEU A 62 20.29 -14.10 -1.87
C LEU A 62 19.38 -14.95 -0.96
N TYR A 63 19.52 -16.27 -0.93
CA TYR A 63 18.71 -17.15 -0.09
C TYR A 63 18.89 -16.93 1.41
N ARG A 64 20.03 -16.39 1.84
CA ARG A 64 20.22 -15.98 3.25
C ARG A 64 19.39 -14.76 3.63
N ASN A 65 19.14 -13.84 2.68
CA ASN A 65 18.31 -12.65 2.89
C ASN A 65 16.82 -12.92 2.59
N PHE A 66 16.53 -13.79 1.62
CA PHE A 66 15.19 -14.11 1.11
C PHE A 66 15.06 -15.63 0.98
N SER A 67 14.79 -16.29 2.11
CA SER A 67 14.72 -17.75 2.21
C SER A 67 13.58 -18.36 1.37
N GLY A 68 12.48 -17.62 1.20
CA GLY A 68 11.36 -17.95 0.33
C GLY A 68 11.64 -17.75 -1.16
N GLY A 69 12.86 -17.31 -1.51
CA GLY A 69 13.31 -17.19 -2.89
C GLY A 69 12.49 -16.16 -3.68
N ARG A 70 12.03 -16.59 -4.86
CA ARG A 70 11.31 -15.73 -5.81
C ARG A 70 10.06 -15.09 -5.23
N ASP A 71 9.27 -15.84 -4.48
CA ASP A 71 8.00 -15.37 -3.93
C ASP A 71 8.22 -14.30 -2.86
N GLU A 72 9.24 -14.47 -2.05
CA GLU A 72 9.63 -13.47 -1.06
C GLU A 72 10.20 -12.20 -1.71
N LEU A 73 10.91 -12.33 -2.84
CA LEU A 73 11.36 -11.17 -3.63
C LEU A 73 10.19 -10.38 -4.24
N ILE A 74 9.20 -11.09 -4.79
CA ILE A 74 7.98 -10.46 -5.32
C ILE A 74 7.28 -9.68 -4.21
N LEU A 75 7.11 -10.30 -3.04
CA LEU A 75 6.50 -9.66 -1.88
C LEU A 75 7.29 -8.44 -1.42
N ALA A 76 8.62 -8.53 -1.37
CA ALA A 76 9.47 -7.43 -0.93
C ALA A 76 9.39 -6.20 -1.87
N VAL A 77 9.38 -6.42 -3.19
CA VAL A 77 9.17 -5.35 -4.17
C VAL A 77 7.77 -4.75 -4.03
N PHE A 78 6.75 -5.60 -3.88
CA PHE A 78 5.37 -5.16 -3.66
C PHE A 78 5.21 -4.28 -2.42
N LEU A 79 5.75 -4.70 -1.27
CA LEU A 79 5.68 -3.93 -0.03
C LEU A 79 6.40 -2.58 -0.16
N ARG A 80 7.51 -2.53 -0.90
CA ARG A 80 8.22 -1.29 -1.19
C ARG A 80 7.39 -0.32 -2.03
N ASP A 81 6.70 -0.83 -3.04
CA ASP A 81 5.84 0.00 -3.90
C ASP A 81 4.62 0.53 -3.15
N ILE A 82 4.00 -0.29 -2.28
CA ILE A 82 2.95 0.19 -1.35
C ILE A 82 3.51 1.31 -0.47
N GLY A 83 4.70 1.13 0.09
CA GLY A 83 5.33 2.14 0.93
C GLY A 83 5.51 3.47 0.20
N ARG A 84 6.03 3.45 -1.03
CA ARG A 84 6.17 4.64 -1.89
C ARG A 84 4.82 5.30 -2.19
N PHE A 85 3.84 4.49 -2.57
CA PHE A 85 2.48 4.99 -2.82
C PHE A 85 1.88 5.68 -1.59
N LEU A 86 2.01 5.10 -0.41
CA LEU A 86 1.52 5.70 0.83
C LEU A 86 2.26 6.99 1.19
N ASP A 87 3.57 7.03 1.00
CA ASP A 87 4.36 8.24 1.23
C ASP A 87 3.91 9.38 0.30
N GLU A 88 3.64 9.08 -0.98
CA GLU A 88 3.09 10.03 -1.95
C GLU A 88 1.66 10.46 -1.60
N LEU A 89 0.80 9.52 -1.21
CA LEU A 89 -0.57 9.81 -0.82
C LEU A 89 -0.63 10.79 0.35
N VAL A 90 0.18 10.57 1.36
CA VAL A 90 0.26 11.42 2.56
C VAL A 90 0.88 12.78 2.23
N ALA A 91 1.92 12.83 1.40
CA ALA A 91 2.57 14.09 1.01
C ALA A 91 1.66 15.02 0.20
N ASN A 92 0.64 14.47 -0.46
CA ASN A 92 -0.28 15.22 -1.32
C ASN A 92 -1.62 15.58 -0.64
N VAL A 93 -1.77 15.36 0.67
CA VAL A 93 -2.99 15.80 1.39
C VAL A 93 -3.00 17.33 1.45
N PRO A 94 -4.05 18.01 0.94
CA PRO A 94 -4.15 19.48 1.02
C PRO A 94 -4.24 19.96 2.46
N GLU A 95 -3.79 21.20 2.74
CA GLU A 95 -3.93 21.83 4.08
C GLU A 95 -5.41 22.02 4.44
N GLU A 96 -6.24 22.41 3.46
CA GLU A 96 -7.70 22.44 3.59
C GLU A 96 -8.27 21.25 2.83
N PHE A 97 -8.91 20.33 3.52
CA PHE A 97 -9.47 19.13 2.93
C PHE A 97 -10.85 18.78 3.52
N ASP A 98 -11.65 18.13 2.70
CA ASP A 98 -12.88 17.47 3.15
C ASP A 98 -12.51 16.02 3.52
N PRO A 99 -12.68 15.59 4.78
CA PRO A 99 -12.35 14.24 5.21
C PRO A 99 -13.07 13.15 4.39
N ALA A 100 -14.34 13.37 4.02
CA ALA A 100 -15.12 12.43 3.24
C ALA A 100 -14.56 12.28 1.81
N GLU A 101 -14.27 13.41 1.15
CA GLU A 101 -13.68 13.39 -0.18
C GLU A 101 -12.25 12.85 -0.15
N SER A 102 -11.49 13.10 0.91
CA SER A 102 -10.13 12.54 1.07
C SER A 102 -10.15 11.01 1.19
N VAL A 103 -11.10 10.44 1.93
CA VAL A 103 -11.28 8.97 1.98
C VAL A 103 -11.63 8.43 0.59
N VAL A 104 -12.58 9.07 -0.12
CA VAL A 104 -13.00 8.63 -1.46
C VAL A 104 -11.83 8.70 -2.44
N ALA A 105 -11.12 9.82 -2.48
CA ALA A 105 -9.97 10.00 -3.38
C ALA A 105 -8.86 8.99 -3.06
N GLY A 106 -8.49 8.82 -1.79
CA GLY A 106 -7.46 7.88 -1.37
C GLY A 106 -7.77 6.43 -1.74
N VAL A 107 -9.04 6.00 -1.60
CA VAL A 107 -9.46 4.65 -2.02
C VAL A 107 -9.39 4.51 -3.54
N LEU A 108 -9.85 5.52 -4.31
CA LEU A 108 -9.79 5.50 -5.78
C LEU A 108 -8.35 5.50 -6.28
N ASP A 109 -7.46 6.28 -5.67
CA ASP A 109 -6.02 6.30 -5.97
C ASP A 109 -5.39 4.92 -5.71
N ALA A 110 -5.71 4.29 -4.58
CA ALA A 110 -5.23 2.96 -4.27
C ALA A 110 -5.74 1.90 -5.24
N VAL A 111 -7.01 1.98 -5.68
CA VAL A 111 -7.56 1.10 -6.71
C VAL A 111 -6.81 1.29 -8.04
N ARG A 112 -6.59 2.54 -8.47
CA ARG A 112 -5.82 2.85 -9.70
C ARG A 112 -4.38 2.33 -9.59
N PHE A 113 -3.73 2.52 -8.46
CA PHE A 113 -2.39 2.02 -8.18
C PHE A 113 -2.31 0.49 -8.33
N VAL A 114 -3.23 -0.25 -7.70
CA VAL A 114 -3.28 -1.72 -7.80
C VAL A 114 -3.56 -2.20 -9.24
N GLN A 115 -4.48 -1.55 -9.94
CA GLN A 115 -4.85 -1.92 -11.31
C GLN A 115 -3.77 -1.54 -12.34
N GLY A 116 -3.01 -0.48 -12.08
CA GLY A 116 -1.93 -0.01 -12.95
C GLY A 116 -0.69 -0.93 -12.95
N GLU A 117 -0.58 -1.83 -11.98
CA GLU A 117 0.60 -2.66 -11.78
C GLU A 117 0.27 -4.16 -11.87
N PRO A 118 0.50 -4.81 -13.02
CA PRO A 118 0.16 -6.24 -13.22
C PRO A 118 0.77 -7.18 -12.17
N LYS A 119 1.88 -6.80 -11.54
CA LYS A 119 2.53 -7.58 -10.49
C LYS A 119 1.67 -7.75 -9.23
N PHE A 120 0.72 -6.82 -8.98
CA PHE A 120 -0.19 -6.92 -7.84
C PHE A 120 -1.25 -8.00 -8.05
N ALA A 121 -1.74 -8.15 -9.26
CA ALA A 121 -2.66 -9.24 -9.59
C ALA A 121 -2.03 -10.60 -9.28
N ALA A 122 -0.72 -10.76 -9.53
CA ALA A 122 0.01 -11.98 -9.28
C ALA A 122 0.05 -12.39 -7.79
N LEU A 123 -0.05 -11.44 -6.86
CA LEU A 123 -0.03 -11.73 -5.42
C LEU A 123 -1.38 -12.12 -4.85
N PHE A 124 -2.48 -11.69 -5.50
CA PHE A 124 -3.84 -11.87 -5.01
C PHE A 124 -4.61 -12.98 -5.74
N VAL A 125 -4.12 -13.47 -6.89
CA VAL A 125 -4.74 -14.54 -7.67
C VAL A 125 -3.89 -15.81 -7.57
N PRO A 126 -4.29 -16.81 -6.76
CA PRO A 126 -3.50 -18.02 -6.52
C PRO A 126 -3.11 -18.76 -7.80
N GLU A 127 -4.00 -18.74 -8.81
CA GLU A 127 -3.79 -19.47 -10.07
C GLU A 127 -2.73 -18.81 -10.96
N ALA A 128 -2.49 -17.49 -10.82
CA ALA A 128 -1.56 -16.78 -11.70
C ALA A 128 -0.08 -17.08 -11.40
N VAL A 129 0.25 -17.56 -10.19
CA VAL A 129 1.65 -17.74 -9.74
C VAL A 129 1.87 -19.05 -8.98
N GLY A 130 0.88 -19.94 -8.90
CA GLY A 130 1.00 -21.22 -8.18
C GLY A 130 1.07 -21.07 -6.65
N HIS A 131 0.65 -19.92 -6.13
CA HIS A 131 0.63 -19.66 -4.69
C HIS A 131 -0.51 -20.40 -3.99
N THR A 132 -0.24 -20.93 -2.81
CA THR A 132 -1.27 -21.50 -1.94
C THR A 132 -2.08 -20.36 -1.28
N HIS A 133 -3.32 -20.65 -0.88
CA HIS A 133 -4.13 -19.70 -0.08
C HIS A 133 -3.39 -19.17 1.16
N LYS A 134 -2.51 -19.99 1.74
CA LYS A 134 -1.69 -19.62 2.90
C LYS A 134 -0.65 -18.54 2.55
N ALA A 135 -0.02 -18.63 1.37
CA ALA A 135 0.95 -17.63 0.90
C ALA A 135 0.28 -16.29 0.60
N VAL A 136 -0.91 -16.32 -0.04
CA VAL A 136 -1.72 -15.12 -0.29
C VAL A 136 -2.13 -14.46 1.03
N ALA A 137 -2.63 -15.22 2.00
CA ALA A 137 -3.00 -14.70 3.31
C ALA A 137 -1.81 -14.05 4.04
N HIS A 138 -0.64 -14.66 3.99
CA HIS A 138 0.58 -14.10 4.58
C HIS A 138 1.01 -12.79 3.92
N SER A 139 0.96 -12.72 2.59
CA SER A 139 1.28 -11.51 1.84
C SER A 139 0.30 -10.37 2.13
N SER A 140 -0.99 -10.70 2.22
CA SER A 140 -2.04 -9.73 2.58
C SER A 140 -1.84 -9.19 4.00
N GLN A 141 -1.53 -10.06 4.97
CA GLN A 141 -1.27 -9.62 6.34
C GLN A 141 -0.08 -8.66 6.40
N ARG A 142 1.03 -8.98 5.75
CA ARG A 142 2.20 -8.09 5.71
C ARG A 142 1.92 -6.74 5.04
N ALA A 143 1.07 -6.72 4.02
CA ALA A 143 0.63 -5.48 3.39
C ALA A 143 -0.22 -4.63 4.35
N VAL A 144 -1.16 -5.25 5.07
CA VAL A 144 -1.97 -4.57 6.09
C VAL A 144 -1.09 -4.00 7.21
N ASP A 145 -0.15 -4.80 7.73
CA ASP A 145 0.76 -4.36 8.80
C ASP A 145 1.61 -3.16 8.36
N LEU A 146 2.18 -3.20 7.15
CA LEU A 146 2.96 -2.09 6.59
C LEU A 146 2.10 -0.83 6.42
N CYS A 147 0.88 -0.98 5.88
CA CYS A 147 -0.04 0.15 5.72
C CYS A 147 -0.39 0.75 7.09
N ALA A 148 -0.69 -0.09 8.09
CA ALA A 148 -1.02 0.36 9.42
C ALA A 148 0.13 1.16 10.06
N GLU A 149 1.36 0.64 10.01
CA GLU A 149 2.55 1.35 10.51
C GLU A 149 2.74 2.73 9.85
N ARG A 150 2.50 2.82 8.52
CA ARG A 150 2.68 4.07 7.78
C ARG A 150 1.60 5.10 8.06
N VAL A 151 0.35 4.68 8.21
CA VAL A 151 -0.77 5.61 8.41
C VAL A 151 -1.05 5.91 9.88
N GLU A 152 -0.51 5.16 10.83
CA GLU A 152 -0.79 5.30 12.27
C GLU A 152 -0.65 6.74 12.78
N PRO A 153 0.44 7.49 12.52
CA PRO A 153 0.57 8.87 13.01
C PRO A 153 -0.55 9.78 12.52
N TYR A 154 -0.95 9.62 11.26
CA TYR A 154 -2.02 10.43 10.64
C TYR A 154 -3.40 9.99 11.14
N PHE A 155 -3.59 8.68 11.32
CA PHE A 155 -4.82 8.12 11.89
C PHE A 155 -5.06 8.65 13.31
N LEU A 156 -4.05 8.61 14.17
CA LEU A 156 -4.14 9.10 15.53
C LEU A 156 -4.45 10.59 15.56
N ALA A 157 -3.75 11.39 14.76
CA ALA A 157 -3.99 12.82 14.66
C ALA A 157 -5.40 13.15 14.14
N ALA A 158 -5.90 12.44 13.14
CA ALA A 158 -7.26 12.61 12.62
C ALA A 158 -8.32 12.21 13.66
N ARG A 159 -8.09 11.14 14.41
CA ARG A 159 -8.97 10.71 15.51
C ARG A 159 -8.99 11.74 16.65
N ASP A 160 -7.84 12.25 17.06
CA ASP A 160 -7.72 13.27 18.11
C ASP A 160 -8.36 14.60 17.71
N ALA A 161 -8.38 14.92 16.41
CA ALA A 161 -9.11 16.05 15.84
C ALA A 161 -10.62 15.80 15.68
N GLY A 162 -11.14 14.62 16.04
CA GLY A 162 -12.55 14.26 15.90
C GLY A 162 -13.01 14.04 14.47
N LEU A 163 -12.08 13.84 13.53
CA LEU A 163 -12.38 13.57 12.11
C LEU A 163 -12.72 12.10 11.85
N LEU A 164 -12.34 11.21 12.76
CA LEU A 164 -12.65 9.79 12.70
C LEU A 164 -13.53 9.40 13.90
N ARG A 165 -14.33 8.37 13.72
CA ARG A 165 -15.12 7.78 14.79
C ARG A 165 -14.20 7.28 15.91
N ALA A 166 -14.54 7.58 17.15
CA ALA A 166 -13.67 7.36 18.32
C ALA A 166 -13.36 5.87 18.60
N GLU A 167 -14.26 4.97 18.20
CA GLU A 167 -14.14 3.54 18.40
C GLU A 167 -13.23 2.83 17.38
N LEU A 168 -12.74 3.54 16.36
CA LEU A 168 -11.91 2.93 15.33
C LEU A 168 -10.49 2.67 15.82
N GLU A 169 -10.00 1.49 15.47
CA GLU A 169 -8.62 1.06 15.64
C GLU A 169 -7.88 1.08 14.31
N VAL A 170 -6.61 1.50 14.29
CA VAL A 170 -5.83 1.66 13.05
C VAL A 170 -5.77 0.36 12.23
N ASN A 171 -5.42 -0.76 12.86
CA ASN A 171 -5.30 -2.05 12.16
C ASN A 171 -6.62 -2.52 11.56
N GLY A 172 -7.73 -2.42 12.32
CA GLY A 172 -9.06 -2.78 11.84
C GLY A 172 -9.52 -1.89 10.68
N THR A 173 -9.23 -0.59 10.76
CA THR A 173 -9.57 0.36 9.70
C THR A 173 -8.77 0.10 8.43
N VAL A 174 -7.47 -0.14 8.56
CA VAL A 174 -6.61 -0.47 7.42
C VAL A 174 -7.02 -1.82 6.81
N GLU A 175 -7.31 -2.84 7.61
CA GLU A 175 -7.81 -4.13 7.11
C GLU A 175 -9.13 -3.95 6.35
N PHE A 176 -10.07 -3.16 6.89
CA PHE A 176 -11.34 -2.86 6.22
C PHE A 176 -11.12 -2.20 4.85
N LEU A 177 -10.30 -1.14 4.80
CA LEU A 177 -9.98 -0.45 3.54
C LEU A 177 -9.23 -1.34 2.56
N PHE A 178 -8.28 -2.15 3.04
CA PHE A 178 -7.56 -3.13 2.22
C PHE A 178 -8.52 -4.12 1.55
N ARG A 179 -9.53 -4.62 2.25
CA ARG A 179 -10.56 -5.52 1.70
C ARG A 179 -11.41 -4.82 0.64
N ILE A 180 -11.82 -3.58 0.88
CA ILE A 180 -12.58 -2.77 -0.09
C ILE A 180 -11.74 -2.54 -1.36
N ILE A 181 -10.50 -2.05 -1.22
CA ILE A 181 -9.58 -1.79 -2.33
C ILE A 181 -9.33 -3.09 -3.12
N SER A 182 -9.03 -4.20 -2.44
CA SER A 182 -8.81 -5.50 -3.08
C SER A 182 -10.04 -5.96 -3.86
N SER A 183 -11.22 -5.84 -3.29
CA SER A 183 -12.47 -6.21 -3.98
C SER A 183 -12.72 -5.36 -5.22
N LEU A 184 -12.53 -4.04 -5.12
CA LEU A 184 -12.71 -3.11 -6.25
C LEU A 184 -11.66 -3.31 -7.35
N SER A 185 -10.45 -3.73 -6.99
CA SER A 185 -9.34 -3.89 -7.93
C SER A 185 -9.35 -5.25 -8.65
N LEU A 186 -9.67 -6.33 -7.94
CA LEU A 186 -9.56 -7.70 -8.46
C LEU A 186 -10.86 -8.24 -9.06
N ALA A 187 -12.00 -7.68 -8.65
CA ALA A 187 -13.32 -8.02 -9.19
C ALA A 187 -14.06 -6.73 -9.59
N PRO A 188 -13.51 -5.95 -10.52
CA PRO A 188 -14.12 -4.67 -10.90
C PRO A 188 -15.49 -4.92 -11.56
N LEU A 189 -16.46 -4.11 -11.16
CA LEU A 189 -17.73 -4.03 -11.88
C LEU A 189 -17.57 -3.04 -13.02
N GLU A 190 -18.23 -3.34 -14.17
CA GLU A 190 -18.27 -2.42 -15.32
C GLU A 190 -19.16 -1.22 -14.99
N ARG A 191 -18.58 -0.21 -14.34
CA ARG A 191 -19.27 1.03 -13.98
C ARG A 191 -18.31 2.22 -14.02
N PRO A 192 -18.81 3.44 -14.29
CA PRO A 192 -18.00 4.66 -14.24
C PRO A 192 -17.40 4.89 -12.85
N GLU A 193 -16.21 5.49 -12.77
CA GLU A 193 -15.54 5.84 -11.50
C GLU A 193 -16.45 6.70 -10.60
N ALA A 194 -17.26 7.58 -11.18
CA ALA A 194 -18.22 8.41 -10.44
C ALA A 194 -19.25 7.57 -9.65
N GLU A 195 -19.67 6.42 -10.15
CA GLU A 195 -20.55 5.50 -9.42
C GLU A 195 -19.81 4.77 -8.31
N THR A 196 -18.54 4.44 -8.53
CA THR A 196 -17.67 3.90 -7.46
C THR A 196 -17.47 4.96 -6.36
N ALA A 197 -17.19 6.20 -6.72
CA ALA A 197 -17.11 7.31 -5.76
C ALA A 197 -18.42 7.48 -4.96
N LYS A 198 -19.58 7.42 -5.62
CA LYS A 198 -20.88 7.45 -4.94
C LYS A 198 -21.07 6.28 -3.99
N PHE A 199 -20.66 5.08 -4.38
CA PHE A 199 -20.69 3.91 -3.51
C PHE A 199 -19.83 4.11 -2.26
N LEU A 200 -18.60 4.63 -2.43
CA LEU A 200 -17.69 4.91 -1.31
C LEU A 200 -18.28 5.95 -0.35
N ARG A 201 -18.83 7.05 -0.86
CA ARG A 201 -19.51 8.06 -0.04
C ARG A 201 -20.69 7.50 0.75
N THR A 202 -21.43 6.57 0.15
CA THR A 202 -22.66 6.04 0.77
C THR A 202 -22.37 4.95 1.81
N TYR A 203 -21.38 4.10 1.59
CA TYR A 203 -21.20 2.89 2.38
C TYR A 203 -19.87 2.81 3.14
N VAL A 204 -18.82 3.48 2.65
CA VAL A 204 -17.48 3.42 3.28
C VAL A 204 -17.25 4.63 4.18
N VAL A 205 -17.53 5.84 3.68
CA VAL A 205 -17.31 7.07 4.45
C VAL A 205 -18.05 7.06 5.80
N PRO A 206 -19.36 6.68 5.90
CA PRO A 206 -20.06 6.66 7.19
C PRO A 206 -19.56 5.61 8.17
N ALA A 207 -18.80 4.62 7.71
CA ALA A 207 -18.14 3.66 8.59
C ALA A 207 -16.89 4.24 9.26
N LEU A 208 -16.33 5.32 8.74
CA LEU A 208 -15.08 5.93 9.19
C LEU A 208 -15.27 7.28 9.89
N LEU A 209 -16.19 8.09 9.39
CA LEU A 209 -16.41 9.46 9.88
C LEU A 209 -17.63 9.52 10.81
N PRO A 210 -17.65 10.49 11.78
CA PRO A 210 -18.76 10.68 12.71
C PRO A 210 -20.08 10.99 12.03
#